data_997e942e5436d2413511fdff600c52a6
#
_entry.id   997e942e5436d2413511fdff600c52a6
#
_cell.length_a   1.000
_cell.length_b   1.000
_cell.length_c   1.000
_cell.angle_alpha   90.00
_cell.angle_beta   90.00
_cell.angle_gamma   90.00
#
_symmetry.space_group_name_H-M   'P 1'
#
loop_
_entity.id
_entity.type
_entity.pdbx_description
1 polymer ?
#
loop_
_entity_poly.entity_id
_entity_poly.type
_entity_poly.pdbx_seq_one_letter_code
_entity_poly.pdbx_strand_id
1 'polypeptide(L)'
;MTKEERLKLQIAACKVRMGVIESTHGAKAGHPGGSLSAADMFTYLYNKEMRVDPTNPKWEDRDRFVLSKGHTAPGLYSVLAYRGFFPVEDLPTLRHIDSYLQGHPNMNTVPGVDMSTGSLGQGISCAAGMAKAAKYLHKDDVRVYALLGDGEIEEGEVWEAFLFAAKYKLDNLCVIIDLNGLQIDGPTSEVMPTDPVDAKMRDFGFRIVTIDGHDFAQIEDAFQYFHTQTGAPTAVLMNTTKGKGVSYMENQVGWHGKAPNDEEYKIAMDELNAQLAELEAQV
;
A
#
# COMPACT_ATOMS: atom_id res chain seq x y z
N MET A 1 11.08 -3.69 17.50
CA MET A 1 10.16 -2.54 17.75
C MET A 1 9.80 -2.44 19.23
N THR A 2 9.86 -1.26 19.83
CA THR A 2 9.40 -1.02 21.22
C THR A 2 7.87 -0.93 21.26
N LYS A 3 7.29 -1.05 22.47
CA LYS A 3 5.84 -0.85 22.67
C LYS A 3 5.39 0.55 22.24
N GLU A 4 6.18 1.56 22.58
CA GLU A 4 5.91 2.96 22.23
C GLU A 4 5.96 3.20 20.71
N GLU A 5 6.97 2.68 20.03
CA GLU A 5 7.04 2.78 18.55
C GLU A 5 5.85 2.12 17.88
N ARG A 6 5.44 0.92 18.34
CA ARG A 6 4.27 0.22 17.82
C ARG A 6 3.00 1.04 18.02
N LEU A 7 2.82 1.63 19.20
CA LEU A 7 1.66 2.45 19.51
C LEU A 7 1.59 3.70 18.62
N LYS A 8 2.72 4.36 18.38
CA LYS A 8 2.80 5.49 17.43
C LYS A 8 2.39 5.08 16.02
N LEU A 9 2.81 3.91 15.56
CA LEU A 9 2.40 3.39 14.25
C LEU A 9 0.91 3.03 14.21
N GLN A 10 0.35 2.44 15.27
CA GLN A 10 -1.08 2.15 15.36
C GLN A 10 -1.93 3.43 15.32
N ILE A 11 -1.53 4.47 16.03
CA ILE A 11 -2.17 5.79 15.99
C ILE A 11 -2.09 6.38 14.57
N ALA A 12 -0.94 6.31 13.94
CA ALA A 12 -0.77 6.80 12.57
C ALA A 12 -1.62 6.01 11.57
N ALA A 13 -1.71 4.68 11.69
CA ALA A 13 -2.54 3.85 10.83
C ALA A 13 -4.04 4.13 11.03
N CYS A 14 -4.47 4.40 12.25
CA CYS A 14 -5.83 4.82 12.52
C CYS A 14 -6.15 6.15 11.79
N LYS A 15 -5.26 7.14 11.85
CA LYS A 15 -5.39 8.41 11.11
C LYS A 15 -5.40 8.20 9.61
N VAL A 16 -4.57 7.30 9.06
CA VAL A 16 -4.60 6.94 7.64
C VAL A 16 -5.97 6.39 7.24
N ARG A 17 -6.57 5.50 8.06
CA ARG A 17 -7.93 4.98 7.83
C ARG A 17 -8.98 6.09 7.84
N MET A 18 -8.89 7.03 8.79
CA MET A 18 -9.78 8.21 8.81
C MET A 18 -9.68 9.00 7.50
N GLY A 19 -8.47 9.28 7.03
CA GLY A 19 -8.25 9.98 5.76
C GLY A 19 -8.79 9.21 4.53
N VAL A 20 -8.75 7.88 4.54
CA VAL A 20 -9.40 7.06 3.50
C VAL A 20 -10.92 7.26 3.48
N ILE A 21 -11.54 7.27 4.65
CA ILE A 21 -12.99 7.47 4.79
C ILE A 21 -13.37 8.91 4.41
N GLU A 22 -12.64 9.91 4.89
CA GLU A 22 -12.86 11.32 4.54
C GLU A 22 -12.75 11.58 3.05
N SER A 23 -11.67 11.08 2.42
CA SER A 23 -11.44 11.31 0.99
C SER A 23 -12.47 10.62 0.11
N THR A 24 -12.83 9.38 0.40
CA THR A 24 -13.83 8.64 -0.40
C THR A 24 -15.25 9.18 -0.19
N HIS A 25 -15.60 9.61 1.03
CA HIS A 25 -16.86 10.27 1.30
C HIS A 25 -16.95 11.63 0.61
N GLY A 26 -15.92 12.48 0.72
CA GLY A 26 -15.87 13.78 0.04
C GLY A 26 -16.00 13.67 -1.48
N ALA A 27 -15.33 12.69 -2.07
CA ALA A 27 -15.40 12.38 -3.49
C ALA A 27 -16.72 11.75 -3.94
N LYS A 28 -17.51 11.18 -3.03
CA LYS A 28 -18.66 10.29 -3.33
C LYS A 28 -18.30 9.16 -4.29
N ALA A 29 -17.03 8.78 -4.32
CA ALA A 29 -16.44 7.76 -5.18
C ALA A 29 -15.08 7.32 -4.62
N GLY A 30 -14.62 6.13 -4.98
CA GLY A 30 -13.28 5.66 -4.61
C GLY A 30 -13.30 4.23 -4.09
N HIS A 31 -12.14 3.76 -3.63
CA HIS A 31 -11.91 2.38 -3.27
C HIS A 31 -11.47 2.27 -1.80
N PRO A 32 -12.41 2.35 -0.83
CA PRO A 32 -12.03 2.30 0.58
C PRO A 32 -11.51 0.94 1.01
N GLY A 33 -12.14 -0.17 0.58
CA GLY A 33 -11.84 -1.51 1.08
C GLY A 33 -10.37 -1.90 0.95
N GLY A 34 -9.79 -1.79 -0.25
CA GLY A 34 -8.38 -2.12 -0.49
C GLY A 34 -7.39 -1.06 0.02
N SER A 35 -7.86 0.18 0.28
CA SER A 35 -7.07 1.22 0.94
C SER A 35 -6.95 0.96 2.44
N LEU A 36 -8.04 0.51 3.06
CA LEU A 36 -8.10 0.18 4.49
C LEU A 36 -7.31 -1.10 4.82
N SER A 37 -7.33 -2.13 3.94
CA SER A 37 -6.54 -3.34 4.13
C SER A 37 -5.04 -3.07 4.19
N ALA A 38 -4.57 -2.12 3.39
CA ALA A 38 -3.15 -1.78 3.26
C ALA A 38 -2.69 -0.64 4.20
N ALA A 39 -3.57 -0.08 5.03
CA ALA A 39 -3.28 1.12 5.83
C ALA A 39 -2.08 0.94 6.79
N ASP A 40 -1.92 -0.24 7.40
CA ASP A 40 -0.80 -0.55 8.29
C ASP A 40 0.52 -0.60 7.50
N MET A 41 0.51 -1.22 6.32
CA MET A 41 1.66 -1.30 5.44
C MET A 41 2.07 0.09 4.91
N PHE A 42 1.13 0.90 4.42
CA PHE A 42 1.40 2.29 4.05
C PHE A 42 2.03 3.06 5.21
N THR A 43 1.46 2.91 6.40
CA THR A 43 1.96 3.60 7.60
C THR A 43 3.38 3.18 7.93
N TYR A 44 3.68 1.89 7.92
CA TYR A 44 5.03 1.41 8.23
C TYR A 44 6.04 1.90 7.21
N LEU A 45 5.74 1.78 5.91
CA LEU A 45 6.62 2.23 4.84
C LEU A 45 7.01 3.71 4.99
N TYR A 46 6.03 4.59 5.13
CA TYR A 46 6.30 6.04 5.13
C TYR A 46 6.76 6.62 6.47
N ASN A 47 6.51 5.93 7.59
CA ASN A 47 6.92 6.44 8.91
C ASN A 47 8.18 5.78 9.45
N LYS A 48 8.57 4.59 8.96
CA LYS A 48 9.69 3.85 9.53
C LYS A 48 10.65 3.29 8.50
N GLU A 49 10.16 2.70 7.41
CA GLU A 49 10.97 1.92 6.48
C GLU A 49 11.70 2.78 5.45
N MET A 50 10.96 3.61 4.74
CA MET A 50 11.46 4.31 3.56
C MET A 50 12.23 5.58 3.92
N ARG A 51 13.33 5.79 3.21
CA ARG A 51 14.07 7.05 3.23
C ARG A 51 13.39 8.05 2.30
N VAL A 52 12.50 8.85 2.87
CA VAL A 52 11.74 9.90 2.16
C VAL A 52 11.77 11.19 2.95
N ASP A 53 11.70 12.32 2.26
CA ASP A 53 11.65 13.65 2.85
C ASP A 53 10.44 14.44 2.31
N PRO A 54 9.42 14.69 3.14
CA PRO A 54 8.24 15.47 2.72
C PRO A 54 8.59 16.89 2.26
N THR A 55 9.68 17.47 2.78
CA THR A 55 10.13 18.82 2.38
C THR A 55 10.91 18.83 1.07
N ASN A 56 11.38 17.66 0.63
CA ASN A 56 12.05 17.45 -0.64
C ASN A 56 11.52 16.18 -1.35
N PRO A 57 10.25 16.17 -1.81
CA PRO A 57 9.61 14.98 -2.37
C PRO A 57 10.26 14.47 -3.66
N LYS A 58 11.15 15.27 -4.26
CA LYS A 58 11.91 14.88 -5.46
C LYS A 58 13.38 14.54 -5.18
N TRP A 59 13.75 14.35 -3.91
CA TRP A 59 15.09 13.92 -3.57
C TRP A 59 15.51 12.68 -4.40
N GLU A 60 16.63 12.78 -5.11
CA GLU A 60 17.02 11.78 -6.10
C GLU A 60 17.41 10.42 -5.48
N ASP A 61 18.00 10.44 -4.28
CA ASP A 61 18.49 9.23 -3.61
C ASP A 61 17.49 8.67 -2.59
N ARG A 62 16.22 9.14 -2.63
CA ARG A 62 15.14 8.56 -1.84
C ARG A 62 14.80 7.15 -2.28
N ASP A 63 14.22 6.37 -1.42
CA ASP A 63 13.54 5.13 -1.80
C ASP A 63 12.31 5.43 -2.68
N ARG A 64 11.83 4.44 -3.41
CA ARG A 64 10.69 4.57 -4.32
C ARG A 64 9.56 3.64 -3.90
N PHE A 65 8.35 4.16 -3.98
CA PHE A 65 7.15 3.37 -3.75
C PHE A 65 6.23 3.42 -4.98
N VAL A 66 5.86 2.25 -5.48
CA VAL A 66 4.91 2.11 -6.59
C VAL A 66 3.65 1.42 -6.07
N LEU A 67 2.55 2.18 -6.02
CA LEU A 67 1.24 1.61 -5.74
C LEU A 67 0.69 0.97 -7.01
N SER A 68 1.02 -0.31 -7.24
CA SER A 68 0.62 -1.03 -8.45
C SER A 68 -0.91 -1.19 -8.52
N LYS A 69 -1.57 -1.55 -7.41
CA LYS A 69 -3.03 -1.48 -7.26
C LYS A 69 -3.52 -0.02 -7.12
N GLY A 70 -3.33 0.77 -8.18
CA GLY A 70 -3.50 2.22 -8.17
C GLY A 70 -4.89 2.72 -7.75
N HIS A 71 -5.92 1.89 -7.84
CA HIS A 71 -7.27 2.21 -7.36
C HIS A 71 -7.30 2.49 -5.84
N THR A 72 -6.32 1.99 -5.06
CA THR A 72 -6.22 2.28 -3.62
C THR A 72 -5.46 3.58 -3.32
N ALA A 73 -5.46 4.52 -4.27
CA ALA A 73 -4.94 5.88 -4.12
C ALA A 73 -5.41 6.60 -2.82
N PRO A 74 -6.68 6.43 -2.34
CA PRO A 74 -7.09 7.03 -1.07
C PRO A 74 -6.18 6.67 0.11
N GLY A 75 -5.70 5.41 0.18
CA GLY A 75 -4.75 4.98 1.21
C GLY A 75 -3.38 5.64 1.09
N LEU A 76 -2.83 5.68 -0.15
CA LEU A 76 -1.57 6.35 -0.42
C LEU A 76 -1.65 7.85 -0.13
N TYR A 77 -2.71 8.52 -0.59
CA TYR A 77 -2.87 9.97 -0.34
C TYR A 77 -3.01 10.28 1.14
N SER A 78 -3.74 9.45 1.88
CA SER A 78 -3.87 9.61 3.33
C SER A 78 -2.53 9.52 4.04
N VAL A 79 -1.72 8.50 3.77
CA VAL A 79 -0.40 8.41 4.41
C VAL A 79 0.53 9.53 4.01
N LEU A 80 0.50 9.98 2.74
CA LEU A 80 1.31 11.10 2.26
C LEU A 80 0.91 12.41 2.96
N ALA A 81 -0.39 12.70 3.10
CA ALA A 81 -0.90 13.88 3.78
C ALA A 81 -0.49 13.87 5.27
N TYR A 82 -0.75 12.77 6.01
CA TYR A 82 -0.36 12.66 7.42
C TYR A 82 1.16 12.64 7.62
N ARG A 83 1.95 12.28 6.60
CA ARG A 83 3.41 12.37 6.63
C ARG A 83 3.91 13.79 6.31
N GLY A 84 3.04 14.68 5.84
CA GLY A 84 3.33 16.10 5.59
C GLY A 84 3.80 16.43 4.16
N PHE A 85 3.51 15.57 3.18
CA PHE A 85 3.79 15.89 1.77
C PHE A 85 2.83 16.95 1.21
N PHE A 86 1.61 17.03 1.74
CA PHE A 86 0.60 18.04 1.42
C PHE A 86 -0.42 18.13 2.58
N PRO A 87 -1.27 19.19 2.63
CA PRO A 87 -2.23 19.38 3.71
C PRO A 87 -3.25 18.24 3.82
N VAL A 88 -3.56 17.80 5.05
CA VAL A 88 -4.57 16.76 5.32
C VAL A 88 -5.96 17.24 4.88
N GLU A 89 -6.21 18.54 4.98
CA GLU A 89 -7.45 19.22 4.61
C GLU A 89 -7.78 19.09 3.12
N ASP A 90 -6.82 18.71 2.28
CA ASP A 90 -7.04 18.49 0.85
C ASP A 90 -7.65 17.11 0.55
N LEU A 91 -7.58 16.15 1.47
CA LEU A 91 -8.08 14.78 1.27
C LEU A 91 -9.54 14.71 0.79
N PRO A 92 -10.50 15.50 1.36
CA PRO A 92 -11.89 15.49 0.88
C PRO A 92 -12.08 15.98 -0.57
N THR A 93 -11.06 16.60 -1.17
CA THR A 93 -11.11 17.08 -2.57
C THR A 93 -10.78 15.99 -3.60
N LEU A 94 -10.54 14.75 -3.14
CA LEU A 94 -10.27 13.60 -4.02
C LEU A 94 -11.26 13.57 -5.21
N ARG A 95 -10.75 13.43 -6.43
CA ARG A 95 -11.53 13.35 -7.68
C ARG A 95 -12.36 14.60 -8.04
N HIS A 96 -12.29 15.68 -7.27
CA HIS A 96 -12.91 16.94 -7.69
C HIS A 96 -12.18 17.48 -8.92
N ILE A 97 -12.91 18.22 -9.78
CA ILE A 97 -12.39 18.66 -11.09
C ILE A 97 -11.14 19.53 -10.98
N ASP A 98 -11.05 20.35 -9.93
CA ASP A 98 -9.94 21.28 -9.69
C ASP A 98 -8.89 20.71 -8.71
N SER A 99 -9.05 19.45 -8.26
CA SER A 99 -8.12 18.83 -7.33
C SER A 99 -6.96 18.15 -8.06
N TYR A 100 -5.77 18.27 -7.46
CA TYR A 100 -4.61 17.48 -7.89
C TYR A 100 -4.67 16.01 -7.42
N LEU A 101 -5.55 15.68 -6.46
CA LEU A 101 -5.77 14.34 -5.95
C LEU A 101 -6.67 13.55 -6.91
N GLN A 102 -6.05 12.97 -7.91
CA GLN A 102 -6.73 12.18 -8.94
C GLN A 102 -7.22 10.84 -8.38
N GLY A 103 -8.19 10.21 -9.07
CA GLY A 103 -8.72 8.89 -8.66
C GLY A 103 -7.71 7.75 -8.65
N HIS A 104 -6.59 7.91 -9.34
CA HIS A 104 -5.42 7.04 -9.33
C HIS A 104 -4.17 7.90 -9.12
N PRO A 105 -3.05 7.33 -8.62
CA PRO A 105 -1.83 8.11 -8.37
C PRO A 105 -1.33 8.82 -9.62
N ASN A 106 -0.97 10.09 -9.47
CA ASN A 106 -0.37 10.88 -10.54
C ASN A 106 0.94 11.52 -10.06
N MET A 107 2.06 11.03 -10.56
CA MET A 107 3.42 11.48 -10.19
C MET A 107 3.72 12.92 -10.59
N ASN A 108 2.96 13.49 -11.52
CA ASN A 108 3.18 14.86 -12.01
C ASN A 108 2.49 15.91 -11.14
N THR A 109 1.45 15.52 -10.39
CA THR A 109 0.61 16.47 -9.64
C THR A 109 0.63 16.27 -8.14
N VAL A 110 0.85 15.03 -7.65
CA VAL A 110 0.79 14.70 -6.23
C VAL A 110 2.19 14.56 -5.63
N PRO A 111 2.59 15.43 -4.69
CA PRO A 111 3.87 15.32 -4.02
C PRO A 111 4.02 13.95 -3.31
N GLY A 112 5.17 13.31 -3.47
CA GLY A 112 5.46 12.01 -2.85
C GLY A 112 4.98 10.79 -3.65
N VAL A 113 4.27 10.97 -4.76
CA VAL A 113 3.92 9.89 -5.69
C VAL A 113 5.07 9.68 -6.67
N ASP A 114 5.63 8.46 -6.69
CA ASP A 114 6.78 8.11 -7.53
C ASP A 114 6.39 7.62 -8.93
N MET A 115 5.19 7.05 -9.10
CA MET A 115 4.71 6.52 -10.38
C MET A 115 3.21 6.71 -10.53
N SER A 116 2.79 7.17 -11.70
CA SER A 116 1.37 7.15 -12.09
C SER A 116 0.95 5.72 -12.41
N THR A 117 -0.11 5.24 -11.75
CA THR A 117 -0.62 3.87 -11.90
C THR A 117 -2.15 3.87 -12.02
N GLY A 118 -2.74 2.70 -12.24
CA GLY A 118 -4.19 2.54 -12.37
C GLY A 118 -4.57 1.35 -13.26
N SER A 119 -3.82 1.09 -14.32
CA SER A 119 -3.91 -0.16 -15.08
C SER A 119 -3.19 -1.25 -14.28
N LEU A 120 -3.95 -2.24 -13.80
CA LEU A 120 -3.42 -3.32 -12.97
C LEU A 120 -2.32 -4.09 -13.72
N GLY A 121 -1.33 -4.57 -12.99
CA GLY A 121 -0.17 -5.30 -13.53
C GLY A 121 0.98 -4.41 -14.03
N GLN A 122 0.72 -3.15 -14.41
CA GLN A 122 1.73 -2.26 -15.02
C GLN A 122 2.71 -1.67 -14.00
N GLY A 123 2.23 -1.39 -12.79
CA GLY A 123 3.04 -0.75 -11.75
C GLY A 123 4.27 -1.55 -11.36
N ILE A 124 4.15 -2.86 -11.27
CA ILE A 124 5.29 -3.74 -10.91
C ILE A 124 6.39 -3.72 -11.97
N SER A 125 6.04 -3.63 -13.26
CA SER A 125 7.01 -3.49 -14.34
C SER A 125 7.82 -2.20 -14.21
N CYS A 126 7.13 -1.08 -13.87
CA CYS A 126 7.80 0.20 -13.58
C CYS A 126 8.72 0.09 -12.35
N ALA A 127 8.26 -0.54 -11.27
CA ALA A 127 9.06 -0.75 -10.06
C ALA A 127 10.32 -1.58 -10.34
N ALA A 128 10.19 -2.67 -11.10
CA ALA A 128 11.33 -3.49 -11.53
C ALA A 128 12.33 -2.68 -12.40
N GLY A 129 11.82 -1.81 -13.28
CA GLY A 129 12.63 -0.87 -14.04
C GLY A 129 13.39 0.12 -13.15
N MET A 130 12.74 0.71 -12.14
CA MET A 130 13.35 1.61 -11.16
C MET A 130 14.45 0.90 -10.35
N ALA A 131 14.18 -0.32 -9.87
CA ALA A 131 15.15 -1.11 -9.11
C ALA A 131 16.36 -1.46 -9.96
N LYS A 132 16.15 -1.84 -11.23
CA LYS A 132 17.23 -2.11 -12.19
C LYS A 132 18.05 -0.85 -12.48
N ALA A 133 17.39 0.30 -12.66
CA ALA A 133 18.06 1.57 -12.91
C ALA A 133 18.92 2.00 -11.71
N ALA A 134 18.43 1.86 -10.48
CA ALA A 134 19.21 2.16 -9.27
C ALA A 134 20.50 1.34 -9.21
N LYS A 135 20.42 0.02 -9.45
CA LYS A 135 21.61 -0.84 -9.52
C LYS A 135 22.56 -0.45 -10.66
N TYR A 136 22.04 -0.11 -11.84
CA TYR A 136 22.86 0.29 -12.98
C TYR A 136 23.59 1.62 -12.72
N LEU A 137 22.97 2.52 -11.98
CA LEU A 137 23.54 3.83 -11.61
C LEU A 137 24.38 3.78 -10.33
N HIS A 138 24.63 2.58 -9.78
CA HIS A 138 25.38 2.38 -8.52
C HIS A 138 24.78 3.15 -7.33
N LYS A 139 23.44 3.28 -7.31
CA LYS A 139 22.67 3.80 -6.17
C LYS A 139 22.26 2.64 -5.26
N ASP A 140 23.25 1.99 -4.65
CA ASP A 140 23.09 0.70 -3.95
C ASP A 140 22.21 0.80 -2.69
N ASP A 141 22.06 2.01 -2.13
CA ASP A 141 21.22 2.26 -0.97
C ASP A 141 19.73 2.48 -1.31
N VAL A 142 19.41 2.69 -2.60
CA VAL A 142 18.01 2.93 -3.02
C VAL A 142 17.24 1.62 -3.07
N ARG A 143 16.15 1.58 -2.33
CA ARG A 143 15.18 0.49 -2.31
C ARG A 143 13.92 0.87 -3.09
N VAL A 144 13.30 -0.11 -3.70
CA VAL A 144 12.04 0.05 -4.43
C VAL A 144 11.01 -0.90 -3.84
N TYR A 145 9.85 -0.37 -3.50
CA TYR A 145 8.73 -1.09 -2.93
C TYR A 145 7.56 -1.03 -3.91
N ALA A 146 6.90 -2.14 -4.16
CA ALA A 146 5.71 -2.20 -5.00
C ALA A 146 4.59 -2.92 -4.25
N LEU A 147 3.42 -2.29 -4.16
CA LEU A 147 2.24 -2.88 -3.50
C LEU A 147 1.21 -3.28 -4.55
N LEU A 148 0.93 -4.59 -4.61
CA LEU A 148 -0.02 -5.23 -5.50
C LEU A 148 -1.23 -5.75 -4.73
N GLY A 149 -2.34 -6.01 -5.43
CA GLY A 149 -3.47 -6.77 -4.91
C GLY A 149 -3.43 -8.24 -5.34
N ASP A 150 -4.15 -9.08 -4.62
CA ASP A 150 -4.30 -10.51 -4.93
C ASP A 150 -5.03 -10.75 -6.27
N GLY A 151 -6.06 -9.97 -6.60
CA GLY A 151 -6.67 -10.00 -7.93
C GLY A 151 -5.80 -9.40 -9.02
N GLU A 152 -4.89 -8.46 -8.69
CA GLU A 152 -3.96 -7.88 -9.65
C GLU A 152 -2.94 -8.90 -10.16
N ILE A 153 -2.52 -9.85 -9.35
CA ILE A 153 -1.56 -10.87 -9.77
C ILE A 153 -2.15 -11.93 -10.73
N GLU A 154 -3.41 -11.81 -11.13
CA GLU A 154 -3.99 -12.56 -12.24
C GLU A 154 -3.47 -12.07 -13.60
N GLU A 155 -2.97 -10.82 -13.68
CA GLU A 155 -2.42 -10.24 -14.90
C GLU A 155 -1.10 -10.92 -15.30
N GLY A 156 -0.99 -11.35 -16.57
CA GLY A 156 0.21 -12.02 -17.09
C GLY A 156 1.47 -11.17 -16.98
N GLU A 157 1.35 -9.84 -17.19
CA GLU A 157 2.45 -8.88 -17.08
C GLU A 157 3.11 -8.87 -15.71
N VAL A 158 2.38 -9.17 -14.63
CA VAL A 158 2.95 -9.31 -13.27
C VAL A 158 4.00 -10.41 -13.24
N TRP A 159 3.71 -11.56 -13.83
CA TRP A 159 4.63 -12.70 -13.88
C TRP A 159 5.82 -12.45 -14.80
N GLU A 160 5.63 -11.72 -15.90
CA GLU A 160 6.73 -11.25 -16.75
C GLU A 160 7.68 -10.32 -16.00
N ALA A 161 7.14 -9.38 -15.20
CA ALA A 161 7.94 -8.51 -14.33
C ALA A 161 8.69 -9.30 -13.26
N PHE A 162 8.09 -10.37 -12.70
CA PHE A 162 8.75 -11.25 -11.75
C PHE A 162 9.93 -12.01 -12.39
N LEU A 163 9.77 -12.55 -13.61
CA LEU A 163 10.87 -13.16 -14.36
C LEU A 163 12.03 -12.17 -14.56
N PHE A 164 11.70 -10.93 -14.94
CA PHE A 164 12.69 -9.88 -15.11
C PHE A 164 13.42 -9.57 -13.80
N ALA A 165 12.69 -9.38 -12.71
CA ALA A 165 13.26 -9.08 -11.40
C ALA A 165 14.22 -10.18 -10.91
N ALA A 166 13.82 -11.44 -11.04
CA ALA A 166 14.65 -12.59 -10.69
C ALA A 166 15.90 -12.70 -11.60
N LYS A 167 15.71 -12.56 -12.92
CA LYS A 167 16.82 -12.58 -13.91
C LYS A 167 17.91 -11.57 -13.58
N TYR A 168 17.52 -10.37 -13.18
CA TYR A 168 18.47 -9.30 -12.87
C TYR A 168 18.86 -9.23 -11.39
N LYS A 169 18.39 -10.22 -10.59
CA LYS A 169 18.74 -10.33 -9.16
C LYS A 169 18.49 -9.01 -8.42
N LEU A 170 17.28 -8.47 -8.59
CA LEU A 170 16.90 -7.17 -8.01
C LEU A 170 16.65 -7.29 -6.50
N ASP A 171 17.70 -7.50 -5.72
CA ASP A 171 17.64 -7.61 -4.26
C ASP A 171 17.33 -6.27 -3.56
N ASN A 172 17.26 -5.19 -4.31
CA ASN A 172 16.76 -3.89 -3.88
C ASN A 172 15.26 -3.68 -4.20
N LEU A 173 14.56 -4.71 -4.70
CA LEU A 173 13.12 -4.71 -4.95
C LEU A 173 12.39 -5.55 -3.91
N CYS A 174 11.44 -4.92 -3.20
CA CYS A 174 10.48 -5.58 -2.33
C CYS A 174 9.08 -5.51 -2.97
N VAL A 175 8.52 -6.66 -3.32
CA VAL A 175 7.15 -6.79 -3.81
C VAL A 175 6.26 -7.14 -2.64
N ILE A 176 5.22 -6.36 -2.42
CA ILE A 176 4.26 -6.57 -1.33
C ILE A 176 2.93 -6.95 -1.98
N ILE A 177 2.35 -8.08 -1.58
CA ILE A 177 1.05 -8.54 -2.10
C ILE A 177 0.03 -8.52 -0.99
N ASP A 178 -1.02 -7.72 -1.15
CA ASP A 178 -2.16 -7.63 -0.26
C ASP A 178 -3.13 -8.79 -0.52
N LEU A 179 -2.96 -9.87 0.22
CA LEU A 179 -3.80 -11.06 0.16
C LEU A 179 -5.03 -10.88 1.06
N ASN A 180 -5.97 -10.03 0.63
CA ASN A 180 -7.22 -9.80 1.35
C ASN A 180 -8.35 -10.75 0.94
N GLY A 181 -8.12 -11.63 -0.05
CA GLY A 181 -9.01 -12.68 -0.49
C GLY A 181 -10.22 -12.23 -1.31
N LEU A 182 -10.35 -10.93 -1.62
CA LEU A 182 -11.52 -10.37 -2.28
C LEU A 182 -11.15 -9.46 -3.45
N GLN A 183 -11.75 -9.69 -4.60
CA GLN A 183 -11.73 -8.77 -5.74
C GLN A 183 -13.14 -8.20 -6.01
N ILE A 184 -13.31 -7.44 -7.11
CA ILE A 184 -14.55 -6.70 -7.40
C ILE A 184 -15.78 -7.61 -7.52
N ASP A 185 -15.61 -8.82 -8.07
CA ASP A 185 -16.69 -9.75 -8.40
C ASP A 185 -16.91 -10.83 -7.33
N GLY A 186 -16.04 -10.93 -6.30
CA GLY A 186 -16.19 -11.93 -5.26
C GLY A 186 -14.86 -12.36 -4.61
N PRO A 187 -14.86 -13.51 -3.92
CA PRO A 187 -13.65 -14.13 -3.43
C PRO A 187 -12.69 -14.47 -4.58
N THR A 188 -11.39 -14.18 -4.41
CA THR A 188 -10.36 -14.50 -5.42
C THR A 188 -10.32 -16.00 -5.73
N SER A 189 -10.57 -16.84 -4.72
CA SER A 189 -10.64 -18.30 -4.87
C SER A 189 -11.78 -18.80 -5.77
N GLU A 190 -12.81 -17.98 -5.99
CA GLU A 190 -13.98 -18.35 -6.84
C GLU A 190 -13.91 -17.64 -8.20
N VAL A 191 -13.40 -16.41 -8.25
CA VAL A 191 -13.34 -15.64 -9.49
C VAL A 191 -12.20 -16.11 -10.37
N MET A 192 -10.96 -16.07 -9.85
CA MET A 192 -9.75 -16.56 -10.53
C MET A 192 -8.68 -16.90 -9.51
N PRO A 193 -8.56 -18.17 -9.08
CA PRO A 193 -7.62 -18.56 -8.03
C PRO A 193 -6.17 -18.46 -8.48
N THR A 194 -5.41 -17.67 -7.75
CA THR A 194 -3.95 -17.50 -7.96
C THR A 194 -3.10 -18.37 -7.07
N ASP A 195 -3.69 -19.02 -6.06
CA ASP A 195 -2.98 -19.91 -5.15
C ASP A 195 -2.35 -21.16 -5.85
N PRO A 196 -1.26 -21.69 -5.28
CA PRO A 196 -0.49 -21.21 -4.15
C PRO A 196 0.50 -20.08 -4.58
N VAL A 197 0.26 -18.86 -4.11
CA VAL A 197 1.05 -17.67 -4.51
C VAL A 197 2.51 -17.77 -4.07
N ASP A 198 2.75 -18.26 -2.83
CA ASP A 198 4.09 -18.38 -2.26
C ASP A 198 4.96 -19.37 -3.05
N ALA A 199 4.40 -20.53 -3.41
CA ALA A 199 5.11 -21.55 -4.20
C ALA A 199 5.43 -21.02 -5.60
N LYS A 200 4.46 -20.42 -6.27
CA LYS A 200 4.66 -19.82 -7.61
C LYS A 200 5.76 -18.76 -7.59
N MET A 201 5.70 -17.80 -6.65
CA MET A 201 6.72 -16.75 -6.58
C MET A 201 8.11 -17.30 -6.21
N ARG A 202 8.17 -18.34 -5.37
CA ARG A 202 9.43 -19.04 -5.06
C ARG A 202 10.04 -19.68 -6.29
N ASP A 203 9.20 -20.31 -7.13
CA ASP A 203 9.64 -20.91 -8.40
C ASP A 203 10.08 -19.83 -9.42
N PHE A 204 9.51 -18.62 -9.34
CA PHE A 204 9.98 -17.45 -10.07
C PHE A 204 11.28 -16.83 -9.53
N GLY A 205 11.81 -17.36 -8.42
CA GLY A 205 13.13 -16.97 -7.90
C GLY A 205 13.10 -15.89 -6.81
N PHE A 206 11.95 -15.64 -6.18
CA PHE A 206 11.83 -14.70 -5.08
C PHE A 206 12.17 -15.32 -3.72
N ARG A 207 12.65 -14.47 -2.81
CA ARG A 207 12.66 -14.75 -1.36
C ARG A 207 11.30 -14.38 -0.80
N ILE A 208 10.68 -15.28 -0.03
CA ILE A 208 9.29 -15.13 0.41
C ILE A 208 9.22 -15.02 1.92
N VAL A 209 8.44 -14.07 2.41
CA VAL A 209 7.99 -13.98 3.80
C VAL A 209 6.48 -13.74 3.81
N THR A 210 5.77 -14.50 4.63
CA THR A 210 4.31 -14.37 4.81
C THR A 210 4.02 -13.83 6.21
N ILE A 211 3.16 -12.83 6.30
CA ILE A 211 2.87 -12.11 7.54
C ILE A 211 1.36 -11.88 7.73
N ASP A 212 0.95 -11.60 8.96
CA ASP A 212 -0.26 -10.82 9.23
C ASP A 212 0.04 -9.36 8.90
N GLY A 213 -0.65 -8.81 7.88
CA GLY A 213 -0.46 -7.44 7.41
C GLY A 213 -0.99 -6.37 8.38
N HIS A 214 -1.60 -6.76 9.49
CA HIS A 214 -2.07 -5.87 10.56
C HIS A 214 -1.20 -5.94 11.82
N ASP A 215 -0.16 -6.79 11.85
CA ASP A 215 0.80 -6.88 12.95
C ASP A 215 2.10 -6.15 12.61
N PHE A 216 2.30 -4.98 13.22
CA PHE A 216 3.51 -4.18 13.01
C PHE A 216 4.82 -4.88 13.40
N ALA A 217 4.79 -5.85 14.32
CA ALA A 217 5.99 -6.62 14.64
C ALA A 217 6.36 -7.57 13.48
N GLN A 218 5.37 -8.25 12.90
CA GLN A 218 5.60 -9.10 11.72
C GLN A 218 5.98 -8.28 10.49
N ILE A 219 5.40 -7.09 10.32
CA ILE A 219 5.81 -6.16 9.25
C ILE A 219 7.28 -5.77 9.41
N GLU A 220 7.71 -5.40 10.63
CA GLU A 220 9.12 -5.08 10.91
C GLU A 220 10.04 -6.25 10.60
N ASP A 221 9.70 -7.46 11.06
CA ASP A 221 10.51 -8.66 10.83
C ASP A 221 10.64 -8.96 9.33
N ALA A 222 9.57 -8.74 8.54
CA ALA A 222 9.61 -8.91 7.10
C ALA A 222 10.60 -7.94 6.41
N PHE A 223 10.64 -6.68 6.82
CA PHE A 223 11.60 -5.73 6.25
C PHE A 223 13.02 -5.96 6.76
N GLN A 224 13.21 -6.37 8.01
CA GLN A 224 14.52 -6.83 8.48
C GLN A 224 15.01 -8.03 7.65
N TYR A 225 14.12 -9.00 7.35
CA TYR A 225 14.44 -10.10 6.44
C TYR A 225 14.83 -9.57 5.05
N PHE A 226 14.02 -8.66 4.44
CA PHE A 226 14.33 -8.05 3.15
C PHE A 226 15.74 -7.44 3.11
N HIS A 227 16.13 -6.69 4.14
CA HIS A 227 17.45 -6.05 4.20
C HIS A 227 18.62 -7.02 4.27
N THR A 228 18.39 -8.25 4.71
CA THR A 228 19.43 -9.29 4.78
C THR A 228 19.57 -10.09 3.48
N GLN A 229 18.63 -9.96 2.54
CA GLN A 229 18.63 -10.73 1.32
C GLN A 229 19.56 -10.12 0.28
N THR A 230 20.23 -11.00 -0.46
CA THR A 230 21.09 -10.63 -1.59
C THR A 230 20.85 -11.54 -2.78
N GLY A 231 21.02 -11.00 -3.98
CA GLY A 231 21.00 -11.74 -5.22
C GLY A 231 19.63 -12.24 -5.69
N ALA A 232 18.54 -11.85 -5.02
CA ALA A 232 17.18 -12.16 -5.45
C ALA A 232 16.19 -11.11 -4.90
N PRO A 233 15.09 -10.79 -5.61
CA PRO A 233 14.03 -9.94 -5.08
C PRO A 233 13.29 -10.63 -3.93
N THR A 234 12.68 -9.83 -3.07
CA THR A 234 11.87 -10.31 -1.93
C THR A 234 10.40 -10.05 -2.18
N ALA A 235 9.54 -11.00 -1.81
CA ALA A 235 8.10 -10.82 -1.75
C ALA A 235 7.59 -10.95 -0.31
N VAL A 236 6.82 -9.95 0.11
CA VAL A 236 6.08 -9.94 1.36
C VAL A 236 4.62 -10.24 1.03
N LEU A 237 4.16 -11.43 1.42
CA LEU A 237 2.77 -11.86 1.29
C LEU A 237 2.04 -11.49 2.57
N MET A 238 1.21 -10.45 2.53
CA MET A 238 0.50 -10.00 3.71
C MET A 238 -0.96 -10.45 3.71
N ASN A 239 -1.31 -11.32 4.65
CA ASN A 239 -2.70 -11.66 4.92
C ASN A 239 -3.38 -10.47 5.58
N THR A 240 -4.46 -9.98 4.99
CA THR A 240 -5.16 -8.78 5.48
C THR A 240 -6.67 -8.98 5.46
N THR A 241 -7.36 -8.03 6.09
CA THR A 241 -8.81 -7.90 6.05
C THR A 241 -9.19 -6.72 5.17
N LYS A 242 -9.88 -6.97 4.04
CA LYS A 242 -10.44 -5.89 3.21
C LYS A 242 -11.40 -5.06 4.04
N GLY A 243 -11.23 -3.73 4.01
CA GLY A 243 -12.08 -2.83 4.81
C GLY A 243 -11.69 -2.71 6.29
N LYS A 244 -10.48 -3.12 6.68
CA LYS A 244 -9.98 -3.17 8.06
C LYS A 244 -10.20 -1.89 8.86
N GLY A 245 -10.81 -2.05 10.05
CA GLY A 245 -11.05 -0.97 11.01
C GLY A 245 -12.40 -0.29 10.88
N VAL A 246 -13.25 -0.69 9.94
CA VAL A 246 -14.63 -0.23 9.78
C VAL A 246 -15.56 -1.43 9.75
N SER A 247 -16.36 -1.60 10.78
CA SER A 247 -17.09 -2.85 11.07
C SER A 247 -17.96 -3.35 9.91
N TYR A 248 -18.67 -2.46 9.24
CA TYR A 248 -19.56 -2.81 8.13
C TYR A 248 -18.82 -2.95 6.77
N MET A 249 -17.53 -2.62 6.71
CA MET A 249 -16.70 -2.79 5.50
C MET A 249 -15.84 -4.06 5.54
N GLU A 250 -15.50 -4.57 6.74
CA GLU A 250 -14.62 -5.73 6.88
C GLU A 250 -15.17 -6.95 6.14
N ASN A 251 -14.33 -7.53 5.27
CA ASN A 251 -14.64 -8.71 4.47
C ASN A 251 -15.91 -8.58 3.59
N GLN A 252 -16.25 -7.36 3.17
CA GLN A 252 -17.40 -7.12 2.32
C GLN A 252 -16.97 -6.70 0.89
N VAL A 253 -17.29 -7.51 -0.10
CA VAL A 253 -16.97 -7.29 -1.54
C VAL A 253 -17.50 -5.94 -2.02
N GLY A 254 -18.70 -5.56 -1.60
CA GLY A 254 -19.37 -4.31 -2.03
C GLY A 254 -18.57 -3.03 -1.74
N TRP A 255 -17.62 -3.08 -0.80
CA TRP A 255 -16.76 -1.94 -0.46
C TRP A 255 -15.46 -1.88 -1.29
N HIS A 256 -15.37 -2.68 -2.34
CA HIS A 256 -14.25 -2.57 -3.27
C HIS A 256 -14.21 -1.17 -3.92
N GLY A 257 -15.33 -0.70 -4.47
CA GLY A 257 -15.42 0.56 -5.23
C GLY A 257 -16.61 1.45 -4.85
N LYS A 258 -17.19 1.29 -3.66
CA LYS A 258 -18.31 2.08 -3.15
C LYS A 258 -17.81 3.08 -2.11
N ALA A 259 -18.16 4.37 -2.24
CA ALA A 259 -17.95 5.37 -1.21
C ALA A 259 -19.04 5.28 -0.11
N PRO A 260 -18.72 5.59 1.16
CA PRO A 260 -19.73 5.68 2.20
C PRO A 260 -20.66 6.88 1.98
N ASN A 261 -21.96 6.71 2.28
CA ASN A 261 -22.91 7.82 2.39
C ASN A 261 -22.73 8.54 3.73
N ASP A 262 -23.55 9.58 4.00
CA ASP A 262 -23.40 10.43 5.21
C ASP A 262 -23.60 9.63 6.52
N GLU A 263 -24.52 8.66 6.54
CA GLU A 263 -24.76 7.79 7.70
C GLU A 263 -23.62 6.78 7.88
N GLU A 264 -23.23 6.12 6.80
CA GLU A 264 -22.09 5.19 6.77
C GLU A 264 -20.78 5.90 7.15
N TYR A 265 -20.55 7.12 6.65
CA TYR A 265 -19.41 7.96 7.02
C TYR A 265 -19.38 8.25 8.53
N LYS A 266 -20.53 8.66 9.08
CA LYS A 266 -20.61 8.94 10.52
C LYS A 266 -20.26 7.72 11.36
N ILE A 267 -20.80 6.55 11.04
CA ILE A 267 -20.52 5.31 11.76
C ILE A 267 -19.01 4.98 11.68
N ALA A 268 -18.42 5.03 10.48
CA ALA A 268 -16.99 4.74 10.31
C ALA A 268 -16.11 5.70 11.11
N MET A 269 -16.43 7.00 11.09
CA MET A 269 -15.66 8.00 11.83
C MET A 269 -15.85 7.88 13.33
N ASP A 270 -17.04 7.54 13.81
CA ASP A 270 -17.29 7.29 15.23
C ASP A 270 -16.46 6.07 15.73
N GLU A 271 -16.41 4.97 14.96
CA GLU A 271 -15.59 3.79 15.27
C GLU A 271 -14.09 4.12 15.29
N LEU A 272 -13.61 4.83 14.26
CA LEU A 272 -12.18 5.17 14.14
C LEU A 272 -11.76 6.22 15.21
N ASN A 273 -12.61 7.18 15.55
CA ASN A 273 -12.34 8.12 16.63
C ASN A 273 -12.30 7.43 18.01
N ALA A 274 -13.18 6.46 18.25
CA ALA A 274 -13.14 5.67 19.48
C ALA A 274 -11.83 4.86 19.56
N GLN A 275 -11.44 4.20 18.49
CA GLN A 275 -10.17 3.47 18.42
C GLN A 275 -8.97 4.40 18.63
N LEU A 276 -8.97 5.59 18.00
CA LEU A 276 -7.90 6.57 18.16
C LEU A 276 -7.76 7.02 19.61
N ALA A 277 -8.89 7.32 20.27
CA ALA A 277 -8.90 7.75 21.68
C ALA A 277 -8.36 6.64 22.61
N GLU A 278 -8.72 5.37 22.36
CA GLU A 278 -8.19 4.23 23.12
C GLU A 278 -6.68 4.05 22.94
N LEU A 279 -6.16 4.27 21.72
CA LEU A 279 -4.73 4.20 21.45
C LEU A 279 -3.98 5.37 22.10
N GLU A 280 -4.49 6.59 21.97
CA GLU A 280 -3.87 7.79 22.55
C GLU A 280 -3.86 7.77 24.08
N ALA A 281 -4.82 7.12 24.73
CA ALA A 281 -4.85 6.92 26.19
C ALA A 281 -3.76 5.97 26.71
N GLN A 282 -3.05 5.26 25.81
CA GLN A 282 -1.97 4.33 26.16
C GLN A 282 -0.57 4.96 26.03
N VAL A 283 -0.49 6.18 25.49
CA VAL A 283 0.75 6.96 25.37
C VAL A 283 1.10 7.61 26.72
#